data_286605677ddeb62cfc91eed965150b66
#
_entry.id   286605677ddeb62cfc91eed965150b66
#
_cell.length_a   1.000
_cell.length_b   1.000
_cell.length_c   1.000
_cell.angle_alpha   90.00
_cell.angle_beta   90.00
_cell.angle_gamma   90.00
#
_symmetry.space_group_name_H-M   'P 1'
#
loop_
_entity.id
_entity.type
_entity.pdbx_description
1 polymer ?
#
loop_
_entity_poly.entity_id
_entity_poly.type
_entity_poly.pdbx_seq_one_letter_code
_entity_poly.pdbx_strand_id
1 'polypeptide(L)'
;MNTIHWDRARIERLVRAGAAALLVSVLAACGGGGASDASGPIASADPGSGSTGSAGGTGTAGPGENPAAALPASRADARRFLAQATFGPTEPEVDHLMKVGYGAWIDEQFAKPQKLHRSYWDAENKAIKKLDANRSAGQREVLDSFYQQALKGDDQLRQRVAFALSEIFVVSMVADGLGGDKGQGVAGYLDMLGRNAFGNYRTLIEDVSRHPMMGIYLSHLRNAKEDPAKGRVPDENFAREVMQLFSIGLVQLNADGSPKLNLDGKPIETYGPKDIAGLAKVFTSWSWDGPDTGDARYHGWGAEWADPARYYTSMQGYTQFHSISEKRFLGAKVPAQTRADPYASLTTAMDTLAAHPNVGPFLGRQLIQRLVTSNPSPAYVGRVSAAFGSGGDMKAMLRAVLLDPEARDAKLAAGQSYGKLREPVLRLTALLRAFDATSDSAKYLIGTTDDAGSQLGQTPMRSPSVFNFYRPGYVPPNTKAGKQGLAVPEMQITHETTVAGYANYMISGVMYGFGQNGVDWQAKRRDVQLDTAPLLANVDKSEALADLVLARLLGPAPNDALRTEIVAAVDSIALPELKPDGSNKDWVETSKKYRVSAALAIALVSPEFLIQK
;
A
#
# COMPACT_ATOMS: atom_id res chain seq x y z
N MET A 1 10.47 33.07 -45.54
CA MET A 1 9.55 32.74 -44.48
C MET A 1 9.99 31.43 -43.84
N ASN A 2 10.86 31.49 -42.85
CA ASN A 2 11.37 30.31 -42.19
C ASN A 2 10.41 29.98 -41.02
N THR A 3 9.51 29.04 -41.22
CA THR A 3 8.72 28.42 -40.16
C THR A 3 9.67 27.59 -39.29
N ILE A 4 10.04 28.11 -38.14
CA ILE A 4 10.71 27.35 -37.10
C ILE A 4 9.66 26.37 -36.58
N HIS A 5 9.63 25.16 -37.14
CA HIS A 5 8.99 24.01 -36.54
C HIS A 5 9.77 23.68 -35.25
N TRP A 6 9.29 24.16 -34.13
CA TRP A 6 9.72 23.64 -32.83
C TRP A 6 9.22 22.21 -32.74
N ASP A 7 10.16 21.30 -32.94
CA ASP A 7 9.93 19.87 -32.95
C ASP A 7 9.41 19.43 -31.57
N ARG A 8 8.19 18.89 -31.54
CA ARG A 8 7.55 18.25 -30.37
C ARG A 8 8.53 17.36 -29.61
N ALA A 9 9.39 16.64 -30.34
CA ALA A 9 10.45 15.81 -29.80
C ALA A 9 11.55 16.62 -29.06
N ARG A 10 11.71 17.89 -29.31
CA ARG A 10 12.71 18.74 -28.65
C ARG A 10 12.20 19.24 -27.30
N ILE A 11 10.93 19.58 -27.18
CA ILE A 11 10.31 19.98 -25.91
C ILE A 11 10.15 18.76 -25.01
N GLU A 12 9.72 17.63 -25.55
CA GLU A 12 9.69 16.35 -24.82
C GLU A 12 11.10 15.96 -24.34
N ARG A 13 12.14 16.23 -25.12
CA ARG A 13 13.54 16.03 -24.72
C ARG A 13 14.01 16.99 -23.63
N LEU A 14 13.59 18.26 -23.64
CA LEU A 14 13.94 19.24 -22.61
C LEU A 14 13.27 18.93 -21.27
N VAL A 15 11.99 18.55 -21.26
CA VAL A 15 11.27 18.11 -20.07
C VAL A 15 11.87 16.81 -19.53
N ARG A 16 12.22 15.87 -20.43
CA ARG A 16 12.91 14.61 -20.04
C ARG A 16 14.34 14.84 -19.57
N ALA A 17 15.06 15.79 -20.14
CA ALA A 17 16.44 16.12 -19.73
C ALA A 17 16.49 16.82 -18.38
N GLY A 18 15.55 17.74 -18.09
CA GLY A 18 15.40 18.36 -16.77
C GLY A 18 15.03 17.32 -15.70
N ALA A 19 14.05 16.47 -15.99
CA ALA A 19 13.68 15.36 -15.11
C ALA A 19 14.81 14.33 -14.93
N ALA A 20 15.59 14.05 -15.99
CA ALA A 20 16.74 13.15 -15.92
C ALA A 20 17.91 13.74 -15.12
N ALA A 21 18.16 15.04 -15.21
CA ALA A 21 19.20 15.71 -14.43
C ALA A 21 18.88 15.72 -12.92
N LEU A 22 17.61 15.92 -12.54
CA LEU A 22 17.16 15.79 -11.15
C LEU A 22 17.22 14.34 -10.66
N LEU A 23 16.86 13.37 -11.50
CA LEU A 23 16.96 11.95 -11.21
C LEU A 23 18.41 11.49 -11.03
N VAL A 24 19.35 12.01 -11.82
CA VAL A 24 20.78 11.74 -11.67
C VAL A 24 21.30 12.31 -10.36
N SER A 25 20.82 13.47 -9.90
CA SER A 25 21.21 14.02 -8.59
C SER A 25 20.63 13.20 -7.42
N VAL A 26 19.43 12.62 -7.55
CA VAL A 26 18.87 11.68 -6.57
C VAL A 26 19.63 10.35 -6.57
N LEU A 27 20.03 9.83 -7.75
CA LEU A 27 20.82 8.61 -7.88
C LEU A 27 22.29 8.83 -7.46
N ALA A 28 22.88 9.98 -7.73
CA ALA A 28 24.23 10.34 -7.28
C ALA A 28 24.30 10.50 -5.75
N ALA A 29 23.19 10.94 -5.12
CA ALA A 29 23.07 10.92 -3.66
C ALA A 29 22.93 9.49 -3.10
N CYS A 30 22.56 8.51 -3.95
CA CYS A 30 22.38 7.10 -3.60
C CYS A 30 23.54 6.18 -4.01
N GLY A 31 24.57 6.66 -4.71
CA GLY A 31 25.81 5.92 -5.05
C GLY A 31 25.64 4.88 -6.15
N GLY A 32 26.19 5.13 -7.33
CA GLY A 32 26.21 4.18 -8.44
C GLY A 32 27.17 3.02 -8.21
N GLY A 33 26.75 1.81 -8.56
CA GLY A 33 27.58 0.61 -8.60
C GLY A 33 26.85 -0.49 -9.39
N GLY A 34 27.52 -1.02 -10.39
CA GLY A 34 27.02 -1.86 -11.46
C GLY A 34 26.40 -3.19 -11.03
N ALA A 35 25.55 -3.69 -11.90
CA ALA A 35 24.87 -4.96 -11.80
C ALA A 35 25.86 -6.15 -11.91
N SER A 36 25.70 -7.12 -11.01
CA SER A 36 26.07 -8.50 -11.25
C SER A 36 24.99 -9.41 -10.70
N ASP A 37 24.41 -10.23 -11.57
CA ASP A 37 23.51 -11.32 -11.23
C ASP A 37 24.20 -12.29 -10.27
N ALA A 38 23.60 -12.52 -9.11
CA ALA A 38 23.92 -13.65 -8.28
C ALA A 38 22.67 -14.12 -7.51
N SER A 39 22.04 -15.15 -8.05
CA SER A 39 21.13 -16.01 -7.31
C SER A 39 21.97 -16.88 -6.36
N GLY A 40 22.04 -16.47 -5.08
CA GLY A 40 22.64 -17.23 -4.00
C GLY A 40 21.73 -17.17 -2.76
N PRO A 41 21.77 -18.19 -1.86
CA PRO A 41 20.88 -18.25 -0.70
C PRO A 41 21.12 -17.07 0.25
N ILE A 42 20.03 -16.48 0.71
CA ILE A 42 20.02 -15.29 1.55
C ILE A 42 20.49 -15.67 2.95
N ALA A 43 21.73 -15.28 3.26
CA ALA A 43 22.22 -15.27 4.64
C ALA A 43 21.49 -14.14 5.41
N SER A 44 20.97 -14.48 6.59
CA SER A 44 20.46 -13.54 7.56
C SER A 44 21.52 -12.52 7.92
N ALA A 45 21.24 -11.23 7.66
CA ALA A 45 22.12 -10.15 8.10
C ALA A 45 22.10 -10.08 9.65
N ASP A 46 23.25 -10.23 10.23
CA ASP A 46 23.53 -10.09 11.65
C ASP A 46 23.47 -8.60 12.05
N PRO A 47 22.66 -8.18 13.03
CA PRO A 47 22.71 -6.81 13.53
C PRO A 47 23.78 -6.69 14.63
N GLY A 48 25.03 -6.53 14.20
CA GLY A 48 26.16 -6.30 15.08
C GLY A 48 26.48 -4.82 15.31
N SER A 49 26.51 -4.43 16.59
CA SER A 49 27.16 -3.28 17.20
C SER A 49 26.82 -1.88 16.67
N GLY A 50 25.78 -1.26 17.25
CA GLY A 50 25.57 0.18 17.23
C GLY A 50 26.18 0.84 18.46
N SER A 51 27.07 1.81 18.26
CA SER A 51 27.70 2.60 19.30
C SER A 51 26.66 3.37 20.11
N THR A 52 26.80 3.33 21.42
CA THR A 52 26.10 4.16 22.40
C THR A 52 26.47 5.62 22.23
N GLY A 53 25.58 6.41 21.64
CA GLY A 53 25.61 7.87 21.68
C GLY A 53 24.52 8.36 22.63
N SER A 54 24.89 8.66 23.86
CA SER A 54 24.05 9.36 24.84
C SER A 54 23.82 10.79 24.36
N ALA A 55 22.57 11.18 24.13
CA ALA A 55 22.15 12.56 24.10
C ALA A 55 20.83 12.66 24.87
N GLY A 56 20.96 13.03 26.14
CA GLY A 56 19.82 13.44 26.95
C GLY A 56 19.29 14.78 26.42
N GLY A 57 18.00 14.81 26.22
CA GLY A 57 17.20 15.96 25.89
C GLY A 57 15.78 15.72 26.37
N THR A 58 15.55 15.93 27.69
CA THR A 58 14.21 15.93 28.26
C THR A 58 13.49 17.22 27.84
N GLY A 59 12.76 17.14 26.73
CA GLY A 59 11.70 18.09 26.42
C GLY A 59 10.40 17.55 26.97
N THR A 60 10.04 17.94 28.19
CA THR A 60 8.74 17.67 28.79
C THR A 60 7.67 18.42 28.02
N ALA A 61 6.85 17.70 27.25
CA ALA A 61 5.51 18.17 26.88
C ALA A 61 4.74 18.38 28.21
N GLY A 62 4.08 19.54 28.35
CA GLY A 62 3.29 19.84 29.53
C GLY A 62 2.18 18.79 29.72
N PRO A 63 1.85 18.44 30.98
CA PRO A 63 0.79 17.50 31.27
C PRO A 63 -0.56 18.18 31.01
N GLY A 64 -1.33 17.76 30.02
CA GLY A 64 -2.74 18.09 29.97
C GLY A 64 -3.48 18.20 28.64
N GLU A 65 -2.85 18.15 27.48
CA GLU A 65 -3.66 18.15 26.25
C GLU A 65 -3.91 16.73 25.74
N ASN A 66 -5.19 16.36 25.71
CA ASN A 66 -5.63 15.12 25.07
C ASN A 66 -5.30 15.22 23.57
N PRO A 67 -4.35 14.42 23.01
CA PRO A 67 -3.98 14.49 21.59
C PRO A 67 -5.18 14.32 20.65
N ALA A 68 -6.24 13.68 21.11
CA ALA A 68 -7.46 13.51 20.34
C ALA A 68 -8.29 14.82 20.21
N ALA A 69 -8.08 15.81 21.10
CA ALA A 69 -8.76 17.11 21.02
C ALA A 69 -7.93 18.17 20.27
N ALA A 70 -6.68 17.86 19.88
CA ALA A 70 -5.79 18.81 19.26
C ALA A 70 -6.22 19.16 17.83
N LEU A 71 -6.25 20.46 17.53
CA LEU A 71 -6.34 20.99 16.17
C LEU A 71 -4.97 20.95 15.49
N PRO A 72 -4.89 20.79 14.17
CA PRO A 72 -3.64 21.01 13.44
C PRO A 72 -3.12 22.43 13.67
N ALA A 73 -1.83 22.58 14.01
CA ALA A 73 -1.23 23.89 14.22
C ALA A 73 -1.12 24.72 12.91
N SER A 74 -1.12 24.04 11.78
CA SER A 74 -1.03 24.64 10.46
C SER A 74 -1.68 23.77 9.39
N ARG A 75 -1.96 24.37 8.21
CA ARG A 75 -2.39 23.60 7.01
C ARG A 75 -1.34 22.56 6.59
N ALA A 76 -0.06 22.82 6.82
CA ALA A 76 1.01 21.86 6.56
C ALA A 76 0.88 20.61 7.45
N ASP A 77 0.58 20.80 8.74
CA ASP A 77 0.34 19.69 9.67
C ASP A 77 -0.91 18.89 9.30
N ALA A 78 -1.98 19.59 8.90
CA ALA A 78 -3.19 18.93 8.42
C ALA A 78 -2.94 18.08 7.15
N ARG A 79 -2.18 18.63 6.19
CA ARG A 79 -1.79 17.89 4.97
C ARG A 79 -0.91 16.69 5.29
N ARG A 80 0.05 16.83 6.21
CA ARG A 80 0.91 15.73 6.66
C ARG A 80 0.08 14.59 7.26
N PHE A 81 -0.87 14.91 8.13
CA PHE A 81 -1.78 13.92 8.70
C PHE A 81 -2.62 13.22 7.61
N LEU A 82 -3.23 13.99 6.70
CA LEU A 82 -4.06 13.43 5.63
C LEU A 82 -3.24 12.60 4.63
N ALA A 83 -1.97 12.95 4.38
CA ALA A 83 -1.07 12.13 3.57
C ALA A 83 -0.77 10.76 4.19
N GLN A 84 -0.80 10.66 5.53
CA GLN A 84 -0.62 9.41 6.28
C GLN A 84 -1.92 8.60 6.34
N ALA A 85 -3.06 9.27 6.52
CA ALA A 85 -4.35 8.66 6.82
C ALA A 85 -5.25 8.40 5.59
N THR A 86 -4.89 8.95 4.40
CA THR A 86 -5.68 8.86 3.16
C THR A 86 -4.79 8.50 1.97
N PHE A 87 -5.37 8.46 0.77
CA PHE A 87 -4.63 8.31 -0.49
C PHE A 87 -4.05 9.63 -1.03
N GLY A 88 -4.06 10.67 -0.23
CA GLY A 88 -3.53 12.01 -0.51
C GLY A 88 -4.49 13.10 -0.06
N PRO A 89 -3.99 14.24 0.44
CA PRO A 89 -4.82 15.35 0.91
C PRO A 89 -5.55 16.03 -0.24
N THR A 90 -6.77 16.51 0.03
CA THR A 90 -7.51 17.46 -0.81
C THR A 90 -7.75 18.76 -0.05
N GLU A 91 -7.94 19.89 -0.72
CA GLU A 91 -8.18 21.17 -0.05
C GLU A 91 -9.42 21.13 0.86
N PRO A 92 -10.58 20.57 0.41
CA PRO A 92 -11.76 20.47 1.28
C PRO A 92 -11.51 19.62 2.55
N GLU A 93 -10.73 18.52 2.43
CA GLU A 93 -10.39 17.69 3.61
C GLU A 93 -9.43 18.42 4.55
N VAL A 94 -8.48 19.20 4.03
CA VAL A 94 -7.60 20.05 4.84
C VAL A 94 -8.41 21.07 5.63
N ASP A 95 -9.34 21.78 4.96
CA ASP A 95 -10.22 22.76 5.60
C ASP A 95 -11.11 22.11 6.68
N HIS A 96 -11.66 20.94 6.38
CA HIS A 96 -12.46 20.19 7.33
C HIS A 96 -11.63 19.76 8.55
N LEU A 97 -10.46 19.16 8.35
CA LEU A 97 -9.57 18.73 9.44
C LEU A 97 -9.11 19.90 10.31
N MET A 98 -8.77 21.05 9.70
CA MET A 98 -8.42 22.29 10.44
C MET A 98 -9.57 22.75 11.35
N LYS A 99 -10.81 22.48 10.98
CA LYS A 99 -11.98 22.89 11.74
C LYS A 99 -12.34 21.90 12.85
N VAL A 100 -12.27 20.57 12.58
CA VAL A 100 -12.76 19.55 13.53
C VAL A 100 -11.65 18.96 14.41
N GLY A 101 -10.40 18.99 13.99
CA GLY A 101 -9.25 18.41 14.67
C GLY A 101 -9.05 16.91 14.37
N TYR A 102 -7.88 16.40 14.77
CA TYR A 102 -7.41 15.06 14.43
C TYR A 102 -8.34 13.95 14.95
N GLY A 103 -8.70 14.02 16.23
CA GLY A 103 -9.48 12.96 16.85
C GLY A 103 -10.90 12.87 16.31
N ALA A 104 -11.58 14.02 16.16
CA ALA A 104 -12.94 14.06 15.61
C ALA A 104 -12.95 13.56 14.15
N TRP A 105 -11.97 13.94 13.32
CA TRP A 105 -11.84 13.44 11.97
C TRP A 105 -11.68 11.90 11.94
N ILE A 106 -10.84 11.34 12.81
CA ILE A 106 -10.68 9.88 12.93
C ILE A 106 -12.01 9.22 13.33
N ASP A 107 -12.75 9.79 14.29
CA ASP A 107 -14.05 9.27 14.73
C ASP A 107 -15.08 9.29 13.60
N GLU A 108 -15.14 10.37 12.83
CA GLU A 108 -15.96 10.46 11.64
C GLU A 108 -15.61 9.37 10.63
N GLN A 109 -14.31 9.13 10.39
CA GLN A 109 -13.87 8.09 9.47
C GLN A 109 -14.19 6.68 9.98
N PHE A 110 -14.10 6.43 11.28
CA PHE A 110 -14.51 5.15 11.88
C PHE A 110 -16.00 4.89 11.74
N ALA A 111 -16.82 5.95 11.76
CA ALA A 111 -18.26 5.85 11.64
C ALA A 111 -18.77 5.69 10.20
N LYS A 112 -17.95 6.03 9.20
CA LYS A 112 -18.35 5.93 7.79
C LYS A 112 -18.62 4.48 7.38
N PRO A 113 -19.72 4.21 6.65
CA PRO A 113 -19.98 2.90 6.09
C PRO A 113 -18.92 2.54 5.07
N GLN A 114 -18.55 1.27 5.03
CA GLN A 114 -17.58 0.76 4.06
C GLN A 114 -18.14 0.79 2.64
N LYS A 115 -17.39 1.33 1.70
CA LYS A 115 -17.63 1.14 0.27
C LYS A 115 -17.03 -0.19 -0.17
N LEU A 116 -17.84 -1.03 -0.82
CA LEU A 116 -17.47 -2.40 -1.14
C LEU A 116 -16.94 -2.52 -2.57
N HIS A 117 -15.74 -3.09 -2.72
CA HIS A 117 -15.13 -3.42 -4.02
C HIS A 117 -15.93 -4.48 -4.76
N ARG A 118 -16.45 -5.49 -4.05
CA ARG A 118 -17.28 -6.54 -4.64
C ARG A 118 -18.59 -6.00 -5.20
N SER A 119 -19.23 -5.05 -4.52
CA SER A 119 -20.45 -4.43 -5.06
C SER A 119 -20.22 -3.74 -6.40
N TYR A 120 -19.07 -3.07 -6.55
CA TYR A 120 -18.66 -2.50 -7.84
C TYR A 120 -18.43 -3.61 -8.88
N TRP A 121 -17.64 -4.62 -8.53
CA TRP A 121 -17.33 -5.75 -9.42
C TRP A 121 -18.61 -6.46 -9.90
N ASP A 122 -19.56 -6.75 -9.00
CA ASP A 122 -20.83 -7.38 -9.32
C ASP A 122 -21.68 -6.54 -10.29
N ALA A 123 -21.71 -5.21 -10.09
CA ALA A 123 -22.42 -4.29 -10.99
C ALA A 123 -21.80 -4.28 -12.40
N GLU A 124 -20.47 -4.20 -12.49
CA GLU A 124 -19.75 -4.24 -13.76
C GLU A 124 -19.91 -5.60 -14.46
N ASN A 125 -19.82 -6.70 -13.72
CA ASN A 125 -20.04 -8.04 -14.26
C ASN A 125 -21.45 -8.20 -14.86
N LYS A 126 -22.45 -7.66 -14.19
CA LYS A 126 -23.84 -7.63 -14.71
C LYS A 126 -23.94 -6.80 -15.99
N ALA A 127 -23.28 -5.64 -16.03
CA ALA A 127 -23.26 -4.78 -17.20
C ALA A 127 -22.54 -5.45 -18.40
N ILE A 128 -21.40 -6.08 -18.17
CA ILE A 128 -20.62 -6.81 -19.19
C ILE A 128 -21.44 -7.97 -19.76
N LYS A 129 -22.05 -8.79 -18.90
CA LYS A 129 -22.88 -9.93 -19.32
C LYS A 129 -24.13 -9.53 -20.10
N LYS A 130 -24.67 -8.34 -19.84
CA LYS A 130 -25.78 -7.78 -20.61
C LYS A 130 -25.38 -7.44 -22.05
N LEU A 131 -24.12 -7.05 -22.28
CA LEU A 131 -23.58 -6.77 -23.61
C LEU A 131 -23.13 -8.04 -24.33
N ASP A 132 -22.53 -8.97 -23.60
CA ASP A 132 -22.05 -10.26 -24.10
C ASP A 132 -22.11 -11.29 -22.96
N ALA A 133 -23.04 -12.26 -23.07
CA ALA A 133 -23.26 -13.30 -22.04
C ALA A 133 -22.03 -14.20 -21.79
N ASN A 134 -21.10 -14.27 -22.74
CA ASN A 134 -19.89 -15.09 -22.65
C ASN A 134 -18.72 -14.34 -21.97
N ARG A 135 -18.87 -13.05 -21.72
CA ARG A 135 -17.85 -12.25 -21.03
C ARG A 135 -18.22 -12.04 -19.56
N SER A 136 -17.22 -11.88 -18.74
CA SER A 136 -17.36 -11.55 -17.32
C SER A 136 -16.33 -10.51 -16.90
N ALA A 137 -16.62 -9.82 -15.80
CA ALA A 137 -15.65 -9.00 -15.11
C ALA A 137 -14.47 -9.86 -14.63
N GLY A 138 -13.32 -9.24 -14.45
CA GLY A 138 -12.07 -9.90 -14.07
C GLY A 138 -11.23 -9.07 -13.11
N GLN A 139 -9.91 -9.15 -13.27
CA GLN A 139 -8.94 -8.40 -12.47
C GLN A 139 -9.01 -6.89 -12.71
N ARG A 140 -9.37 -6.45 -13.92
CA ARG A 140 -9.47 -5.03 -14.25
C ARG A 140 -10.49 -4.33 -13.37
N GLU A 141 -11.66 -4.92 -13.20
CA GLU A 141 -12.76 -4.32 -12.41
C GLU A 141 -12.42 -4.25 -10.90
N VAL A 142 -11.50 -5.10 -10.41
CA VAL A 142 -10.92 -4.95 -9.06
C VAL A 142 -10.07 -3.67 -8.97
N LEU A 143 -9.23 -3.43 -9.97
CA LEU A 143 -8.37 -2.23 -10.02
C LEU A 143 -9.19 -0.96 -10.23
N ASP A 144 -10.19 -0.99 -11.11
CA ASP A 144 -11.11 0.13 -11.32
C ASP A 144 -11.83 0.52 -10.02
N SER A 145 -12.32 -0.48 -9.27
CA SER A 145 -12.91 -0.27 -7.94
C SER A 145 -11.90 0.30 -6.95
N PHE A 146 -10.66 -0.22 -6.91
CA PHE A 146 -9.62 0.29 -6.03
C PHE A 146 -9.34 1.78 -6.30
N TYR A 147 -9.09 2.16 -7.56
CA TYR A 147 -8.80 3.55 -7.89
C TYR A 147 -10.01 4.46 -7.68
N GLN A 148 -11.22 4.01 -7.98
CA GLN A 148 -12.43 4.78 -7.68
C GLN A 148 -12.56 5.06 -6.17
N GLN A 149 -12.37 4.06 -5.31
CA GLN A 149 -12.42 4.24 -3.86
C GLN A 149 -11.26 5.11 -3.35
N ALA A 150 -10.04 4.88 -3.83
CA ALA A 150 -8.87 5.67 -3.44
C ALA A 150 -9.03 7.15 -3.78
N LEU A 151 -9.65 7.47 -4.92
CA LEU A 151 -9.77 8.84 -5.40
C LEU A 151 -11.03 9.57 -4.92
N LYS A 152 -12.16 8.88 -4.84
CA LYS A 152 -13.49 9.50 -4.59
C LYS A 152 -14.25 8.87 -3.42
N GLY A 153 -13.77 7.77 -2.84
CA GLY A 153 -14.38 7.19 -1.65
C GLY A 153 -14.34 8.16 -0.47
N ASP A 154 -15.41 8.19 0.32
CA ASP A 154 -15.49 9.04 1.51
C ASP A 154 -15.02 8.33 2.80
N ASP A 155 -14.86 7.01 2.77
CA ASP A 155 -14.27 6.17 3.82
C ASP A 155 -12.75 6.01 3.68
N GLN A 156 -12.06 7.15 3.42
CA GLN A 156 -10.64 7.20 3.05
C GLN A 156 -9.72 6.46 4.01
N LEU A 157 -9.89 6.65 5.32
CA LEU A 157 -9.04 5.97 6.32
C LEU A 157 -9.22 4.45 6.24
N ARG A 158 -10.45 3.97 6.08
CA ARG A 158 -10.73 2.53 5.94
C ARG A 158 -10.05 1.94 4.71
N GLN A 159 -10.21 2.58 3.57
CA GLN A 159 -9.61 2.13 2.31
C GLN A 159 -8.08 2.17 2.38
N ARG A 160 -7.51 3.22 2.98
CA ARG A 160 -6.05 3.35 3.16
C ARG A 160 -5.48 2.28 4.09
N VAL A 161 -6.20 1.97 5.18
CA VAL A 161 -5.81 0.88 6.09
C VAL A 161 -5.99 -0.49 5.43
N ALA A 162 -7.09 -0.71 4.70
CA ALA A 162 -7.30 -1.96 3.94
C ALA A 162 -6.17 -2.19 2.92
N PHE A 163 -5.72 -1.13 2.23
CA PHE A 163 -4.54 -1.20 1.36
C PHE A 163 -3.26 -1.56 2.14
N ALA A 164 -3.00 -0.92 3.28
CA ALA A 164 -1.86 -1.28 4.13
C ALA A 164 -1.92 -2.73 4.64
N LEU A 165 -3.11 -3.21 5.00
CA LEU A 165 -3.32 -4.61 5.41
C LEU A 165 -3.14 -5.58 4.24
N SER A 166 -3.52 -5.21 3.00
CA SER A 166 -3.30 -6.07 1.82
C SER A 166 -1.83 -6.26 1.48
N GLU A 167 -0.96 -5.40 1.99
CA GLU A 167 0.49 -5.50 1.86
C GLU A 167 1.15 -6.31 2.99
N ILE A 168 0.39 -6.62 4.06
CA ILE A 168 0.80 -7.50 5.16
C ILE A 168 0.22 -8.90 4.91
N PHE A 169 -1.09 -8.99 4.72
CA PHE A 169 -1.85 -10.21 4.44
C PHE A 169 -1.98 -10.36 2.92
N VAL A 170 -0.86 -10.69 2.30
CA VAL A 170 -0.71 -10.64 0.84
C VAL A 170 -1.53 -11.71 0.14
N VAL A 171 -2.29 -11.28 -0.85
CA VAL A 171 -2.89 -12.09 -1.92
C VAL A 171 -2.58 -11.39 -3.23
N SER A 172 -2.13 -12.13 -4.26
CA SER A 172 -1.71 -11.52 -5.52
C SER A 172 -2.40 -12.13 -6.72
N MET A 173 -3.00 -11.26 -7.55
CA MET A 173 -3.68 -11.64 -8.80
C MET A 173 -2.73 -12.16 -9.90
N VAL A 174 -1.41 -12.03 -9.72
CA VAL A 174 -0.42 -12.60 -10.66
C VAL A 174 0.00 -14.01 -10.28
N ALA A 175 -0.44 -14.51 -9.11
CA ALA A 175 -0.15 -15.86 -8.68
C ALA A 175 -1.00 -16.89 -9.44
N ASP A 176 -0.47 -18.10 -9.60
CA ASP A 176 -1.18 -19.21 -10.17
C ASP A 176 -2.48 -19.49 -9.40
N GLY A 177 -3.56 -19.73 -10.14
CA GLY A 177 -4.88 -20.00 -9.58
C GLY A 177 -5.69 -18.78 -9.13
N LEU A 178 -5.11 -17.55 -9.11
CA LEU A 178 -5.81 -16.31 -8.76
C LEU A 178 -6.10 -15.41 -9.98
N GLY A 179 -5.76 -15.84 -11.17
CA GLY A 179 -6.09 -15.16 -12.42
C GLY A 179 -7.54 -15.33 -12.89
N GLY A 180 -7.89 -14.65 -13.98
CA GLY A 180 -9.14 -14.84 -14.70
C GLY A 180 -10.40 -14.49 -13.89
N ASP A 181 -11.23 -15.46 -13.63
CA ASP A 181 -12.55 -15.35 -12.98
C ASP A 181 -12.52 -15.10 -11.47
N LYS A 182 -11.35 -15.10 -10.86
CA LYS A 182 -11.20 -14.91 -9.40
C LYS A 182 -11.29 -13.44 -8.96
N GLY A 183 -11.48 -12.49 -9.88
CA GLY A 183 -11.61 -11.07 -9.56
C GLY A 183 -12.66 -10.79 -8.49
N GLN A 184 -13.82 -11.46 -8.52
CA GLN A 184 -14.85 -11.33 -7.48
C GLN A 184 -14.34 -11.73 -6.10
N GLY A 185 -13.56 -12.81 -6.01
CA GLY A 185 -12.95 -13.28 -4.78
C GLY A 185 -11.92 -12.28 -4.23
N VAL A 186 -11.09 -11.70 -5.10
CA VAL A 186 -10.10 -10.69 -4.71
C VAL A 186 -10.78 -9.40 -4.25
N ALA A 187 -11.85 -8.96 -4.91
CA ALA A 187 -12.68 -7.84 -4.44
C ALA A 187 -13.28 -8.14 -3.06
N GLY A 188 -13.80 -9.37 -2.84
CA GLY A 188 -14.27 -9.84 -1.54
C GLY A 188 -13.17 -9.88 -0.47
N TYR A 189 -11.93 -10.19 -0.85
CA TYR A 189 -10.78 -10.16 0.05
C TYR A 189 -10.46 -8.74 0.52
N LEU A 190 -10.44 -7.76 -0.39
CA LEU A 190 -10.30 -6.34 -0.02
C LEU A 190 -11.44 -5.88 0.90
N ASP A 191 -12.68 -6.30 0.62
CA ASP A 191 -13.82 -6.00 1.49
C ASP A 191 -13.66 -6.60 2.88
N MET A 192 -13.13 -7.82 2.99
CA MET A 192 -12.83 -8.47 4.27
C MET A 192 -11.76 -7.71 5.04
N LEU A 193 -10.68 -7.27 4.41
CA LEU A 193 -9.66 -6.44 5.05
C LEU A 193 -10.25 -5.10 5.50
N GLY A 194 -11.10 -4.47 4.68
CA GLY A 194 -11.79 -3.22 5.03
C GLY A 194 -12.75 -3.36 6.21
N ARG A 195 -13.49 -4.47 6.33
CA ARG A 195 -14.33 -4.75 7.51
C ARG A 195 -13.51 -4.85 8.79
N ASN A 196 -12.37 -5.52 8.69
CA ASN A 196 -11.48 -5.76 9.82
C ASN A 196 -10.50 -4.61 10.10
N ALA A 197 -10.42 -3.59 9.23
CA ALA A 197 -9.51 -2.45 9.40
C ALA A 197 -9.71 -1.73 10.75
N PHE A 198 -10.92 -1.70 11.25
CA PHE A 198 -11.32 -1.07 12.52
C PHE A 198 -11.92 -2.08 13.52
N GLY A 199 -11.64 -3.35 13.33
CA GLY A 199 -12.17 -4.46 14.14
C GLY A 199 -11.20 -4.94 15.22
N ASN A 200 -11.21 -6.26 15.38
CA ASN A 200 -10.33 -6.99 16.29
C ASN A 200 -9.35 -7.86 15.50
N TYR A 201 -8.09 -7.86 15.91
CA TYR A 201 -7.04 -8.62 15.22
C TYR A 201 -7.28 -10.13 15.20
N ARG A 202 -7.84 -10.68 16.31
CA ARG A 202 -8.15 -12.11 16.37
C ARG A 202 -9.16 -12.50 15.29
N THR A 203 -10.17 -11.66 15.05
CA THR A 203 -11.14 -11.84 13.97
C THR A 203 -10.49 -11.66 12.59
N LEU A 204 -9.63 -10.63 12.44
CA LEU A 204 -8.91 -10.39 11.18
C LEU A 204 -8.09 -11.62 10.75
N ILE A 205 -7.28 -12.19 11.66
CA ILE A 205 -6.42 -13.32 11.31
C ILE A 205 -7.21 -14.60 11.02
N GLU A 206 -8.36 -14.81 11.66
CA GLU A 206 -9.28 -15.90 11.33
C GLU A 206 -9.94 -15.71 9.97
N ASP A 207 -10.46 -14.51 9.68
CA ASP A 207 -11.08 -14.18 8.38
C ASP A 207 -10.07 -14.34 7.25
N VAL A 208 -8.82 -13.90 7.44
CA VAL A 208 -7.71 -14.12 6.48
C VAL A 208 -7.47 -15.61 6.27
N SER A 209 -7.38 -16.38 7.36
CA SER A 209 -7.09 -17.82 7.31
C SER A 209 -8.19 -18.62 6.59
N ARG A 210 -9.44 -18.16 6.70
CA ARG A 210 -10.60 -18.83 6.09
C ARG A 210 -11.01 -18.25 4.74
N HIS A 211 -10.35 -17.19 4.26
CA HIS A 211 -10.72 -16.62 2.96
C HIS A 211 -10.21 -17.50 1.80
N PRO A 212 -11.07 -17.90 0.84
CA PRO A 212 -10.67 -18.82 -0.21
C PRO A 212 -9.51 -18.33 -1.07
N MET A 213 -9.40 -17.01 -1.31
CA MET A 213 -8.29 -16.43 -2.08
C MET A 213 -6.95 -16.63 -1.36
N MET A 214 -6.93 -16.50 -0.03
CA MET A 214 -5.76 -16.84 0.78
C MET A 214 -5.50 -18.35 0.76
N GLY A 215 -6.56 -19.17 0.83
CA GLY A 215 -6.48 -20.62 0.72
C GLY A 215 -5.85 -21.11 -0.59
N ILE A 216 -6.14 -20.43 -1.70
CA ILE A 216 -5.51 -20.69 -3.01
C ILE A 216 -4.06 -20.19 -2.99
N TYR A 217 -3.85 -18.96 -2.55
CA TYR A 217 -2.54 -18.28 -2.62
C TYR A 217 -1.46 -19.00 -1.80
N LEU A 218 -1.81 -19.44 -0.59
CA LEU A 218 -0.88 -20.15 0.31
C LEU A 218 -1.20 -21.65 0.45
N SER A 219 -1.86 -22.24 -0.56
CA SER A 219 -2.04 -23.67 -0.80
C SER A 219 -2.77 -24.48 0.28
N HIS A 220 -3.39 -23.85 1.29
CA HIS A 220 -4.12 -24.60 2.32
C HIS A 220 -5.60 -24.86 1.98
N LEU A 221 -6.13 -24.32 0.90
CA LEU A 221 -7.41 -24.75 0.36
C LEU A 221 -7.30 -26.23 -0.06
N ARG A 222 -8.11 -27.11 0.51
CA ARG A 222 -8.08 -28.56 0.30
C ARG A 222 -6.81 -29.26 0.83
N ASN A 223 -6.11 -28.62 1.77
CA ASN A 223 -5.03 -29.30 2.49
C ASN A 223 -5.63 -30.46 3.31
N ALA A 224 -5.20 -31.69 3.05
CA ALA A 224 -5.75 -32.88 3.68
C ALA A 224 -4.82 -33.41 4.78
N LYS A 225 -5.45 -34.09 5.76
CA LYS A 225 -4.73 -34.75 6.87
C LYS A 225 -3.64 -35.71 6.36
N GLU A 226 -2.74 -36.06 7.25
CA GLU A 226 -1.69 -37.04 7.03
C GLU A 226 -2.25 -38.38 6.56
N ASP A 227 -1.53 -39.06 5.66
CA ASP A 227 -1.79 -40.40 5.18
C ASP A 227 -0.44 -41.15 5.07
N PRO A 228 0.03 -41.81 6.14
CA PRO A 228 1.32 -42.50 6.13
C PRO A 228 1.44 -43.59 5.07
N ALA A 229 0.34 -44.24 4.69
CA ALA A 229 0.35 -45.28 3.67
C ALA A 229 0.68 -44.70 2.26
N LYS A 230 0.40 -43.44 2.04
CA LYS A 230 0.69 -42.70 0.78
C LYS A 230 1.86 -41.70 0.94
N GLY A 231 2.52 -41.69 2.10
CA GLY A 231 3.59 -40.72 2.39
C GLY A 231 3.11 -39.26 2.43
N ARG A 232 1.79 -39.00 2.56
CA ARG A 232 1.27 -37.65 2.62
C ARG A 232 1.43 -37.04 4.02
N VAL A 233 1.95 -35.83 4.05
CA VAL A 233 1.96 -34.94 5.23
C VAL A 233 1.12 -33.70 4.93
N PRO A 234 0.54 -33.01 5.94
CA PRO A 234 -0.14 -31.73 5.75
C PRO A 234 0.78 -30.68 5.11
N ASP A 235 0.24 -29.86 4.23
CA ASP A 235 0.96 -28.71 3.66
C ASP A 235 1.27 -27.68 4.76
N GLU A 236 2.55 -27.30 4.86
CA GLU A 236 3.07 -26.40 5.90
C GLU A 236 3.12 -24.92 5.49
N ASN A 237 2.85 -24.60 4.21
CA ASN A 237 3.07 -23.27 3.67
C ASN A 237 2.30 -22.20 4.45
N PHE A 238 0.98 -22.33 4.56
CA PHE A 238 0.18 -21.38 5.32
C PHE A 238 0.53 -21.35 6.81
N ALA A 239 0.83 -22.50 7.42
CA ALA A 239 1.23 -22.56 8.83
C ALA A 239 2.52 -21.75 9.09
N ARG A 240 3.47 -21.78 8.16
CA ARG A 240 4.68 -20.97 8.21
C ARG A 240 4.37 -19.48 8.06
N GLU A 241 3.62 -19.12 7.04
CA GLU A 241 3.38 -17.72 6.72
C GLU A 241 2.46 -17.03 7.73
N VAL A 242 1.49 -17.72 8.32
CA VAL A 242 0.65 -17.13 9.36
C VAL A 242 1.44 -16.76 10.62
N MET A 243 2.48 -17.52 10.95
CA MET A 243 3.41 -17.18 12.04
C MET A 243 4.41 -16.10 11.60
N GLN A 244 5.06 -16.30 10.45
CA GLN A 244 6.19 -15.48 10.01
C GLN A 244 5.79 -14.08 9.55
N LEU A 245 4.79 -14.00 8.67
CA LEU A 245 4.43 -12.75 7.99
C LEU A 245 3.21 -12.06 8.57
N PHE A 246 2.28 -12.82 9.15
CA PHE A 246 0.97 -12.28 9.52
C PHE A 246 0.83 -11.98 11.02
N SER A 247 1.63 -12.62 11.90
CA SER A 247 1.39 -12.52 13.35
C SER A 247 2.61 -12.23 14.21
N ILE A 248 3.59 -13.15 14.27
CA ILE A 248 4.60 -13.12 15.33
C ILE A 248 6.04 -12.89 14.84
N GLY A 249 6.31 -13.05 13.53
CA GLY A 249 7.65 -12.89 12.96
C GLY A 249 8.61 -14.00 13.36
N LEU A 250 9.87 -13.87 12.92
CA LEU A 250 10.90 -14.90 13.11
C LEU A 250 11.56 -14.85 14.50
N VAL A 251 11.58 -13.69 15.15
CA VAL A 251 12.28 -13.50 16.43
C VAL A 251 11.35 -12.92 17.49
N GLN A 252 11.58 -13.30 18.74
CA GLN A 252 10.85 -12.76 19.88
C GLN A 252 11.16 -11.28 20.07
N LEU A 253 10.12 -10.49 20.33
CA LEU A 253 10.20 -9.05 20.48
C LEU A 253 9.89 -8.61 21.93
N ASN A 254 10.55 -7.55 22.36
CA ASN A 254 10.10 -6.72 23.46
C ASN A 254 8.87 -5.88 23.03
N ALA A 255 8.17 -5.29 23.97
CA ALA A 255 7.00 -4.46 23.68
C ALA A 255 7.29 -3.26 22.77
N ASP A 256 8.53 -2.80 22.73
CA ASP A 256 9.03 -1.71 21.89
C ASP A 256 9.49 -2.15 20.48
N GLY A 257 9.30 -3.44 20.16
CA GLY A 257 9.69 -4.01 18.87
C GLY A 257 11.16 -4.33 18.72
N SER A 258 11.99 -4.14 19.76
CA SER A 258 13.38 -4.61 19.78
C SER A 258 13.45 -6.13 19.94
N PRO A 259 14.42 -6.83 19.32
CA PRO A 259 14.58 -8.27 19.50
C PRO A 259 14.91 -8.64 20.95
N LYS A 260 14.33 -9.73 21.44
CA LYS A 260 14.83 -10.38 22.67
C LYS A 260 16.07 -11.18 22.35
N LEU A 261 17.10 -11.04 23.19
CA LEU A 261 18.37 -11.71 23.01
C LEU A 261 18.53 -12.84 24.04
N ASN A 262 19.18 -13.93 23.63
CA ASN A 262 19.63 -14.99 24.51
C ASN A 262 20.93 -14.58 25.27
N LEU A 263 21.47 -15.50 26.08
CA LEU A 263 22.69 -15.24 26.86
C LEU A 263 23.93 -14.97 25.99
N ASP A 264 23.92 -15.41 24.72
CA ASP A 264 25.01 -15.20 23.77
C ASP A 264 24.82 -13.89 22.95
N GLY A 265 23.79 -13.10 23.26
CA GLY A 265 23.48 -11.86 22.55
C GLY A 265 22.80 -12.06 21.18
N LYS A 266 22.32 -13.29 20.88
CA LYS A 266 21.62 -13.59 19.61
C LYS A 266 20.11 -13.48 19.79
N PRO A 267 19.36 -13.04 18.74
CA PRO A 267 17.91 -13.04 18.77
C PRO A 267 17.32 -14.43 19.05
N ILE A 268 16.28 -14.48 19.87
CA ILE A 268 15.57 -15.73 20.20
C ILE A 268 14.51 -15.97 19.12
N GLU A 269 14.50 -17.16 18.52
CA GLU A 269 13.48 -17.56 17.55
C GLU A 269 12.09 -17.64 18.20
N THR A 270 11.04 -17.29 17.44
CA THR A 270 9.64 -17.37 17.89
C THR A 270 9.09 -18.78 17.84
N TYR A 271 9.44 -19.52 16.82
CA TYR A 271 8.93 -20.87 16.57
C TYR A 271 9.98 -21.74 15.86
N GLY A 272 9.79 -23.05 15.89
CA GLY A 272 10.64 -24.00 15.21
C GLY A 272 9.86 -24.94 14.29
N PRO A 273 10.53 -25.90 13.61
CA PRO A 273 9.91 -26.84 12.68
C PRO A 273 8.76 -27.65 13.28
N LYS A 274 8.82 -27.97 14.58
CA LYS A 274 7.76 -28.71 15.29
C LYS A 274 6.48 -27.90 15.42
N ASP A 275 6.59 -26.58 15.62
CA ASP A 275 5.45 -25.67 15.69
C ASP A 275 4.77 -25.56 14.33
N ILE A 276 5.56 -25.48 13.24
CA ILE A 276 5.04 -25.45 11.87
C ILE A 276 4.25 -26.73 11.55
N ALA A 277 4.84 -27.90 11.80
CA ALA A 277 4.19 -29.19 11.54
C ALA A 277 2.94 -29.39 12.41
N GLY A 278 2.97 -28.94 13.66
CA GLY A 278 1.81 -28.96 14.55
C GLY A 278 0.67 -28.07 14.08
N LEU A 279 1.00 -26.84 13.68
CA LEU A 279 0.02 -25.87 13.20
C LEU A 279 -0.53 -26.25 11.79
N ALA A 280 0.27 -26.85 10.92
CA ALA A 280 -0.17 -27.34 9.60
C ALA A 280 -1.34 -28.32 9.70
N LYS A 281 -1.39 -29.16 10.75
CA LYS A 281 -2.51 -30.07 11.01
C LYS A 281 -3.82 -29.33 11.31
N VAL A 282 -3.76 -28.12 11.89
CA VAL A 282 -4.95 -27.27 12.12
C VAL A 282 -5.55 -26.80 10.81
N PHE A 283 -4.70 -26.49 9.83
CA PHE A 283 -5.14 -25.98 8.53
C PHE A 283 -5.46 -27.07 7.51
N THR A 284 -5.61 -28.32 7.95
CA THR A 284 -6.18 -29.39 7.13
C THR A 284 -7.71 -29.29 7.08
N SER A 285 -8.32 -29.76 6.00
CA SER A 285 -9.77 -29.89 5.80
C SER A 285 -10.54 -28.62 5.38
N TRP A 286 -9.91 -27.49 5.27
CA TRP A 286 -10.59 -26.26 4.88
C TRP A 286 -10.81 -26.20 3.37
N SER A 287 -12.06 -26.02 2.94
CA SER A 287 -12.43 -25.92 1.53
C SER A 287 -13.71 -25.11 1.32
N TRP A 288 -14.25 -25.17 0.13
CA TRP A 288 -15.36 -24.35 -0.35
C TRP A 288 -16.58 -24.42 0.58
N ASP A 289 -17.18 -23.27 0.87
CA ASP A 289 -18.43 -23.16 1.60
C ASP A 289 -19.61 -23.71 0.80
N GLY A 290 -20.68 -24.10 1.49
CA GLY A 290 -21.93 -24.53 0.90
C GLY A 290 -22.80 -25.38 1.83
N PRO A 291 -23.96 -25.89 1.32
CA PRO A 291 -24.96 -26.54 2.14
C PRO A 291 -24.60 -27.95 2.65
N ASP A 292 -23.51 -28.53 2.16
CA ASP A 292 -23.05 -29.87 2.54
C ASP A 292 -21.54 -29.92 2.76
N THR A 293 -21.04 -31.05 3.28
CA THR A 293 -19.60 -31.32 3.47
C THR A 293 -19.15 -32.57 2.71
N GLY A 294 -19.78 -32.85 1.56
CA GLY A 294 -19.43 -33.98 0.72
C GLY A 294 -18.09 -33.82 -0.01
N ASP A 295 -17.53 -34.93 -0.47
CA ASP A 295 -16.24 -34.97 -1.17
C ASP A 295 -16.26 -34.14 -2.45
N ALA A 296 -17.38 -34.17 -3.21
CA ALA A 296 -17.51 -33.38 -4.44
C ALA A 296 -17.32 -31.89 -4.17
N ARG A 297 -17.93 -31.33 -3.12
CA ARG A 297 -17.78 -29.94 -2.71
C ARG A 297 -16.35 -29.65 -2.22
N TYR A 298 -15.81 -30.52 -1.36
CA TYR A 298 -14.43 -30.36 -0.89
C TYR A 298 -13.44 -30.22 -2.05
N HIS A 299 -13.57 -31.07 -3.07
CA HIS A 299 -12.71 -31.04 -4.25
C HIS A 299 -13.13 -29.98 -5.30
N GLY A 300 -14.33 -29.41 -5.17
CA GLY A 300 -14.87 -28.44 -6.13
C GLY A 300 -15.32 -29.12 -7.43
N TRP A 301 -15.91 -30.30 -7.35
CA TRP A 301 -16.46 -31.05 -8.47
C TRP A 301 -18.00 -30.93 -8.51
N GLY A 302 -18.58 -31.01 -9.69
CA GLY A 302 -20.03 -31.06 -9.85
C GLY A 302 -20.71 -29.72 -10.12
N ALA A 303 -22.04 -29.68 -10.00
CA ALA A 303 -22.88 -28.51 -10.30
C ALA A 303 -22.63 -27.34 -9.32
N GLU A 304 -22.22 -27.63 -8.09
CA GLU A 304 -21.85 -26.65 -7.07
C GLU A 304 -20.67 -25.76 -7.50
N TRP A 305 -19.92 -26.20 -8.52
CA TRP A 305 -18.85 -25.43 -9.13
C TRP A 305 -19.35 -24.14 -9.78
N ALA A 306 -20.64 -24.05 -10.09
CA ALA A 306 -21.25 -22.89 -10.73
C ALA A 306 -21.52 -21.72 -9.75
N ASP A 307 -21.51 -21.94 -8.41
CA ASP A 307 -21.74 -20.86 -7.45
C ASP A 307 -20.50 -19.97 -7.28
N PRO A 308 -20.51 -18.73 -7.80
CA PRO A 308 -19.40 -17.80 -7.65
C PRO A 308 -19.20 -17.31 -6.20
N ALA A 309 -20.21 -17.46 -5.33
CA ALA A 309 -20.12 -17.02 -3.93
C ALA A 309 -19.00 -17.75 -3.18
N ARG A 310 -18.65 -18.96 -3.57
CA ARG A 310 -17.54 -19.72 -2.99
C ARG A 310 -16.21 -18.97 -3.00
N TYR A 311 -16.00 -18.02 -3.91
CA TYR A 311 -14.75 -17.27 -4.00
C TYR A 311 -14.58 -16.20 -2.92
N TYR A 312 -15.66 -15.79 -2.25
CA TYR A 312 -15.61 -14.76 -1.20
C TYR A 312 -16.30 -15.16 0.11
N THR A 313 -17.02 -16.29 0.14
CA THR A 313 -17.55 -16.85 1.38
C THR A 313 -16.46 -17.61 2.10
N SER A 314 -16.39 -17.46 3.44
CA SER A 314 -15.36 -18.10 4.26
C SER A 314 -15.38 -19.62 4.11
N MET A 315 -14.22 -20.25 3.91
CA MET A 315 -14.09 -21.71 3.83
C MET A 315 -14.73 -22.40 5.04
N GLN A 316 -15.33 -23.57 4.80
CA GLN A 316 -15.86 -24.44 5.86
C GLN A 316 -14.93 -25.65 6.10
N GLY A 317 -15.04 -26.25 7.29
CA GLY A 317 -14.26 -27.40 7.71
C GLY A 317 -14.94 -28.73 7.33
N TYR A 318 -14.17 -29.67 6.76
CA TYR A 318 -14.62 -30.99 6.32
C TYR A 318 -13.99 -32.06 7.22
N THR A 319 -14.77 -32.60 8.15
CA THR A 319 -14.27 -33.49 9.23
C THR A 319 -13.50 -34.70 8.69
N GLN A 320 -13.91 -35.28 7.56
CA GLN A 320 -13.26 -36.45 6.96
C GLN A 320 -11.82 -36.19 6.49
N PHE A 321 -11.46 -34.93 6.21
CA PHE A 321 -10.13 -34.54 5.76
C PHE A 321 -9.30 -33.86 6.87
N HIS A 322 -9.86 -33.67 8.08
CA HIS A 322 -9.14 -33.03 9.19
C HIS A 322 -8.24 -34.01 9.94
N SER A 323 -7.05 -33.55 10.31
CA SER A 323 -6.14 -34.31 11.16
C SER A 323 -6.72 -34.50 12.56
N ILE A 324 -6.82 -35.76 13.01
CA ILE A 324 -7.23 -36.11 14.37
C ILE A 324 -6.05 -36.30 15.32
N SER A 325 -4.82 -36.27 14.79
CA SER A 325 -3.61 -36.39 15.58
C SER A 325 -3.44 -35.19 16.54
N GLU A 326 -2.71 -35.43 17.64
CA GLU A 326 -2.30 -34.34 18.52
C GLU A 326 -1.59 -33.22 17.73
N LYS A 327 -1.91 -31.97 18.06
CA LYS A 327 -1.31 -30.77 17.46
C LYS A 327 -0.64 -29.97 18.57
N ARG A 328 0.65 -29.64 18.40
CA ARG A 328 1.43 -28.81 19.34
C ARG A 328 2.08 -27.67 18.57
N PHE A 329 1.89 -26.45 19.03
CA PHE A 329 2.48 -25.23 18.43
C PHE A 329 2.52 -24.12 19.47
N LEU A 330 3.60 -23.38 19.54
CA LEU A 330 3.77 -22.17 20.38
C LEU A 330 3.37 -22.40 21.86
N GLY A 331 3.66 -23.56 22.39
CA GLY A 331 3.28 -23.96 23.77
C GLY A 331 1.84 -24.43 23.93
N ALA A 332 0.97 -24.22 22.95
CA ALA A 332 -0.40 -24.71 22.95
C ALA A 332 -0.49 -26.19 22.54
N LYS A 333 -1.58 -26.83 22.96
CA LYS A 333 -1.87 -28.24 22.66
C LYS A 333 -3.34 -28.43 22.32
N VAL A 334 -3.61 -28.99 21.14
CA VAL A 334 -4.89 -29.62 20.81
C VAL A 334 -4.70 -31.12 21.00
N PRO A 335 -5.38 -31.77 21.94
CA PRO A 335 -5.26 -33.22 22.14
C PRO A 335 -5.67 -34.01 20.89
N ALA A 336 -5.23 -35.26 20.79
CA ALA A 336 -5.73 -36.16 19.77
C ALA A 336 -7.24 -36.31 19.89
N GLN A 337 -7.94 -36.24 18.75
CA GLN A 337 -9.40 -36.19 18.68
C GLN A 337 -9.96 -37.56 18.29
N THR A 338 -10.97 -38.04 19.00
CA THR A 338 -11.71 -39.25 18.60
C THR A 338 -12.65 -38.98 17.43
N ARG A 339 -13.18 -37.75 17.34
CA ARG A 339 -13.95 -37.20 16.23
C ARG A 339 -13.33 -35.89 15.79
N ALA A 340 -13.07 -35.76 14.51
CA ALA A 340 -12.44 -34.56 13.96
C ALA A 340 -13.31 -33.31 14.21
N ASP A 341 -12.69 -32.26 14.73
CA ASP A 341 -13.28 -30.94 14.92
C ASP A 341 -12.32 -29.85 14.41
N PRO A 342 -12.46 -29.46 13.14
CA PRO A 342 -11.61 -28.43 12.55
C PRO A 342 -11.81 -27.05 13.18
N TYR A 343 -13.03 -26.73 13.65
CA TYR A 343 -13.33 -25.42 14.23
C TYR A 343 -12.71 -25.27 15.64
N ALA A 344 -12.80 -26.26 16.50
CA ALA A 344 -12.13 -26.24 17.80
C ALA A 344 -10.60 -26.16 17.66
N SER A 345 -10.04 -26.87 16.65
CA SER A 345 -8.61 -26.79 16.33
C SER A 345 -8.22 -25.38 15.88
N LEU A 346 -9.01 -24.76 14.98
CA LEU A 346 -8.77 -23.41 14.48
C LEU A 346 -8.90 -22.37 15.58
N THR A 347 -9.94 -22.45 16.42
CA THR A 347 -10.15 -21.53 17.56
C THR A 347 -8.92 -21.51 18.46
N THR A 348 -8.42 -22.70 18.85
CA THR A 348 -7.18 -22.81 19.66
C THR A 348 -5.99 -22.14 18.99
N ALA A 349 -5.82 -22.33 17.68
CA ALA A 349 -4.70 -21.75 16.94
C ALA A 349 -4.81 -20.23 16.84
N MET A 350 -5.97 -19.70 16.48
CA MET A 350 -6.20 -18.26 16.35
C MET A 350 -6.07 -17.54 17.69
N ASP A 351 -6.59 -18.14 18.78
CA ASP A 351 -6.45 -17.58 20.13
C ASP A 351 -4.99 -17.57 20.58
N THR A 352 -4.23 -18.63 20.29
CA THR A 352 -2.81 -18.72 20.61
C THR A 352 -1.99 -17.67 19.83
N LEU A 353 -2.24 -17.54 18.54
CA LEU A 353 -1.55 -16.55 17.70
C LEU A 353 -1.89 -15.12 18.12
N ALA A 354 -3.18 -14.82 18.32
CA ALA A 354 -3.62 -13.47 18.66
C ALA A 354 -3.15 -13.03 20.07
N ALA A 355 -3.04 -13.95 21.01
CA ALA A 355 -2.55 -13.68 22.36
C ALA A 355 -1.02 -13.60 22.46
N HIS A 356 -0.28 -13.93 21.39
CA HIS A 356 1.18 -13.94 21.44
C HIS A 356 1.74 -12.51 21.62
N PRO A 357 2.70 -12.30 22.57
CA PRO A 357 3.18 -10.95 22.92
C PRO A 357 3.87 -10.21 21.76
N ASN A 358 4.30 -10.91 20.73
CA ASN A 358 4.91 -10.30 19.55
C ASN A 358 3.92 -9.55 18.66
N VAL A 359 2.61 -9.88 18.69
CA VAL A 359 1.64 -9.36 17.70
C VAL A 359 1.55 -7.84 17.76
N GLY A 360 1.42 -7.27 18.96
CA GLY A 360 1.35 -5.82 19.13
C GLY A 360 2.53 -5.07 18.51
N PRO A 361 3.79 -5.35 18.92
CA PRO A 361 4.95 -4.67 18.35
C PRO A 361 5.21 -5.02 16.88
N PHE A 362 4.94 -6.25 16.44
CA PHE A 362 5.14 -6.69 15.07
C PHE A 362 4.19 -5.99 14.08
N LEU A 363 2.89 -6.02 14.36
CA LEU A 363 1.87 -5.38 13.52
C LEU A 363 1.97 -3.85 13.63
N GLY A 364 2.16 -3.33 14.85
CA GLY A 364 2.28 -1.89 15.11
C GLY A 364 3.42 -1.27 14.32
N ARG A 365 4.61 -1.87 14.35
CA ARG A 365 5.75 -1.40 13.55
C ARG A 365 5.44 -1.39 12.05
N GLN A 366 4.81 -2.44 11.52
CA GLN A 366 4.46 -2.51 10.10
C GLN A 366 3.42 -1.44 9.71
N LEU A 367 2.42 -1.18 10.54
CA LEU A 367 1.44 -0.12 10.27
C LEU A 367 2.07 1.27 10.33
N ILE A 368 2.97 1.54 11.31
CA ILE A 368 3.74 2.78 11.34
C ILE A 368 4.54 2.95 10.04
N GLN A 369 5.24 1.91 9.60
CA GLN A 369 6.05 1.96 8.38
C GLN A 369 5.22 2.22 7.12
N ARG A 370 4.01 1.68 7.03
CA ARG A 370 3.14 1.89 5.87
C ARG A 370 2.43 3.23 5.88
N LEU A 371 2.12 3.76 7.05
CA LEU A 371 1.31 4.98 7.17
C LEU A 371 2.14 6.23 7.46
N VAL A 372 3.21 6.15 8.27
CA VAL A 372 3.88 7.32 8.83
C VAL A 372 5.35 7.42 8.45
N THR A 373 6.23 6.54 8.98
CA THR A 373 7.69 6.63 8.82
C THR A 373 8.33 5.24 8.75
N SER A 374 9.40 5.10 7.96
CA SER A 374 10.11 3.82 7.78
C SER A 374 10.88 3.37 9.03
N ASN A 375 11.32 4.30 9.87
CA ASN A 375 12.16 4.01 11.03
C ASN A 375 11.56 4.61 12.31
N PRO A 376 10.46 4.02 12.84
CA PRO A 376 9.89 4.48 14.10
C PRO A 376 10.84 4.21 15.26
N SER A 377 10.85 5.10 16.27
CA SER A 377 11.58 4.85 17.51
C SER A 377 11.00 3.64 18.27
N PRO A 378 11.80 2.93 19.08
CA PRO A 378 11.28 1.89 19.97
C PRO A 378 10.16 2.40 20.89
N ALA A 379 10.25 3.63 21.37
CA ALA A 379 9.22 4.23 22.21
C ALA A 379 7.88 4.40 21.47
N TYR A 380 7.91 4.79 20.20
CA TYR A 380 6.70 4.88 19.36
C TYR A 380 6.06 3.51 19.17
N VAL A 381 6.85 2.50 18.78
CA VAL A 381 6.36 1.11 18.64
C VAL A 381 5.75 0.62 19.95
N GLY A 382 6.40 0.90 21.09
CA GLY A 382 5.93 0.53 22.43
C GLY A 382 4.56 1.14 22.77
N ARG A 383 4.35 2.42 22.49
CA ARG A 383 3.04 3.08 22.70
C ARG A 383 1.93 2.52 21.82
N VAL A 384 2.24 2.23 20.55
CA VAL A 384 1.30 1.61 19.61
C VAL A 384 0.96 0.18 20.04
N SER A 385 1.96 -0.59 20.46
CA SER A 385 1.78 -1.94 21.00
C SER A 385 0.92 -1.94 22.28
N ALA A 386 1.14 -0.99 23.18
CA ALA A 386 0.34 -0.83 24.39
C ALA A 386 -1.13 -0.48 24.07
N ALA A 387 -1.38 0.37 23.09
CA ALA A 387 -2.73 0.72 22.65
C ALA A 387 -3.48 -0.47 22.01
N PHE A 388 -2.77 -1.33 21.29
CA PHE A 388 -3.34 -2.58 20.75
C PHE A 388 -3.80 -3.51 21.88
N GLY A 389 -3.05 -3.56 22.98
CA GLY A 389 -3.37 -4.34 24.18
C GLY A 389 -3.53 -5.84 23.93
N SER A 390 -3.93 -6.56 24.95
CA SER A 390 -4.22 -8.01 24.85
C SER A 390 -5.53 -8.31 24.11
N GLY A 391 -6.39 -7.30 23.94
CA GLY A 391 -7.66 -7.43 23.21
C GLY A 391 -7.54 -7.34 21.69
N GLY A 392 -6.40 -6.91 21.16
CA GLY A 392 -6.19 -6.80 19.72
C GLY A 392 -7.02 -5.70 19.04
N ASP A 393 -7.19 -4.53 19.70
CA ASP A 393 -8.01 -3.42 19.23
C ASP A 393 -7.34 -2.64 18.10
N MET A 394 -7.81 -2.83 16.87
CA MET A 394 -7.29 -2.15 15.69
C MET A 394 -7.60 -0.65 15.66
N LYS A 395 -8.75 -0.19 16.23
CA LYS A 395 -9.05 1.25 16.32
C LYS A 395 -8.08 1.95 17.26
N ALA A 396 -7.85 1.37 18.44
CA ALA A 396 -6.91 1.92 19.41
C ALA A 396 -5.48 1.96 18.83
N MET A 397 -5.06 0.89 18.15
CA MET A 397 -3.76 0.84 17.47
C MET A 397 -3.63 1.95 16.41
N LEU A 398 -4.62 2.12 15.53
CA LEU A 398 -4.60 3.14 14.47
C LEU A 398 -4.60 4.56 15.03
N ARG A 399 -5.35 4.82 16.11
CA ARG A 399 -5.28 6.10 16.81
C ARG A 399 -3.87 6.36 17.33
N ALA A 400 -3.26 5.36 17.97
CA ALA A 400 -1.90 5.48 18.48
C ALA A 400 -0.89 5.69 17.34
N VAL A 401 -1.06 5.01 16.19
CA VAL A 401 -0.20 5.25 15.01
C VAL A 401 -0.32 6.68 14.50
N LEU A 402 -1.54 7.20 14.35
CA LEU A 402 -1.75 8.49 13.69
C LEU A 402 -1.60 9.69 14.62
N LEU A 403 -1.83 9.53 15.93
CA LEU A 403 -1.81 10.63 16.92
C LEU A 403 -0.57 10.62 17.81
N ASP A 404 0.35 9.68 17.58
CA ASP A 404 1.58 9.63 18.37
C ASP A 404 2.34 10.96 18.28
N PRO A 405 2.91 11.45 19.40
CA PRO A 405 3.74 12.66 19.38
C PRO A 405 4.84 12.63 18.32
N GLU A 406 5.48 11.47 18.10
CA GLU A 406 6.51 11.33 17.06
C GLU A 406 5.94 11.50 15.65
N ALA A 407 4.71 11.05 15.39
CA ALA A 407 4.03 11.24 14.09
C ALA A 407 3.57 12.70 13.88
N ARG A 408 3.35 13.46 14.95
CA ARG A 408 2.82 14.84 14.91
C ARG A 408 3.90 15.92 15.05
N ASP A 409 5.11 15.57 15.50
CA ASP A 409 6.19 16.54 15.72
C ASP A 409 6.73 17.09 14.38
N ALA A 410 6.50 18.38 14.14
CA ALA A 410 6.99 19.08 12.97
C ALA A 410 8.52 19.19 12.91
N LYS A 411 9.21 19.21 14.08
CA LYS A 411 10.68 19.27 14.15
C LYS A 411 11.29 17.94 13.73
N LEU A 412 10.70 16.81 14.16
CA LEU A 412 11.12 15.48 13.69
C LEU A 412 10.84 15.32 12.19
N ALA A 413 9.69 15.77 11.72
CA ALA A 413 9.36 15.74 10.29
C ALA A 413 10.35 16.54 9.43
N ALA A 414 10.92 17.63 9.93
CA ALA A 414 11.96 18.37 9.24
C ALA A 414 13.33 17.65 9.23
N GLY A 415 13.53 16.63 10.06
CA GLY A 415 14.77 15.86 10.17
C GLY A 415 15.10 15.04 8.93
N GLN A 416 16.40 14.78 8.70
CA GLN A 416 16.87 14.04 7.52
C GLN A 416 16.59 12.52 7.60
N SER A 417 16.49 11.95 8.80
CA SER A 417 16.28 10.51 9.03
C SER A 417 14.82 10.13 9.25
N TYR A 418 13.89 11.11 9.29
CA TYR A 418 12.46 10.88 9.49
C TYR A 418 11.70 10.89 8.17
N GLY A 419 10.64 10.07 8.12
CA GLY A 419 9.76 9.93 6.97
C GLY A 419 9.91 8.57 6.27
N LYS A 420 9.30 8.46 5.11
CA LYS A 420 9.35 7.26 4.26
C LYS A 420 9.40 7.65 2.79
N LEU A 421 10.03 6.83 1.97
CA LEU A 421 9.86 6.92 0.52
C LEU A 421 8.41 6.54 0.20
N ARG A 422 7.65 7.44 -0.43
CA ARG A 422 6.26 7.16 -0.79
C ARG A 422 6.22 6.13 -1.91
N GLU A 423 5.45 5.08 -1.74
CA GLU A 423 5.30 4.06 -2.78
C GLU A 423 4.58 4.59 -4.03
N PRO A 424 4.87 4.05 -5.22
CA PRO A 424 4.40 4.62 -6.50
C PRO A 424 2.89 4.78 -6.62
N VAL A 425 2.10 3.83 -6.11
CA VAL A 425 0.63 3.91 -6.09
C VAL A 425 0.16 5.12 -5.30
N LEU A 426 0.77 5.40 -4.14
CA LEU A 426 0.42 6.56 -3.31
C LEU A 426 0.89 7.89 -3.92
N ARG A 427 1.97 7.90 -4.73
CA ARG A 427 2.37 9.10 -5.49
C ARG A 427 1.33 9.43 -6.54
N LEU A 428 0.85 8.43 -7.28
CA LEU A 428 -0.18 8.60 -8.29
C LEU A 428 -1.50 9.10 -7.68
N THR A 429 -1.99 8.41 -6.64
CA THR A 429 -3.26 8.79 -6.02
C THR A 429 -3.20 10.17 -5.36
N ALA A 430 -2.07 10.53 -4.74
CA ALA A 430 -1.87 11.86 -4.17
C ALA A 430 -1.92 12.96 -5.25
N LEU A 431 -1.30 12.76 -6.42
CA LEU A 431 -1.41 13.68 -7.54
C LEU A 431 -2.87 13.82 -8.01
N LEU A 432 -3.52 12.69 -8.27
CA LEU A 432 -4.88 12.67 -8.81
C LEU A 432 -5.89 13.32 -7.85
N ARG A 433 -5.70 13.16 -6.54
CA ARG A 433 -6.54 13.82 -5.51
C ARG A 433 -6.22 15.31 -5.37
N ALA A 434 -4.94 15.69 -5.37
CA ALA A 434 -4.53 17.09 -5.24
C ALA A 434 -5.07 17.99 -6.37
N PHE A 435 -5.29 17.43 -7.55
CA PHE A 435 -5.83 18.12 -8.72
C PHE A 435 -7.22 17.61 -9.12
N ASP A 436 -8.00 17.15 -8.16
CA ASP A 436 -9.40 16.75 -8.27
C ASP A 436 -9.73 15.99 -9.57
N ALA A 437 -8.90 14.99 -9.88
CA ALA A 437 -8.99 14.26 -11.14
C ALA A 437 -10.39 13.71 -11.40
N THR A 438 -10.83 13.82 -12.65
CA THR A 438 -12.10 13.29 -13.15
C THR A 438 -11.87 12.11 -14.07
N SER A 439 -12.89 11.29 -14.29
CA SER A 439 -12.87 10.15 -15.20
C SER A 439 -13.97 10.31 -16.24
N ASP A 440 -13.60 10.26 -17.53
CA ASP A 440 -14.55 10.37 -18.64
C ASP A 440 -15.55 9.22 -18.65
N SER A 441 -15.15 8.02 -18.20
CA SER A 441 -16.03 6.85 -18.06
C SER A 441 -16.75 6.79 -16.71
N ALA A 442 -16.41 7.65 -15.76
CA ALA A 442 -16.76 7.56 -14.33
C ALA A 442 -16.24 6.30 -13.62
N LYS A 443 -15.34 5.51 -14.24
CA LYS A 443 -14.82 4.22 -13.71
C LYS A 443 -13.37 4.29 -13.26
N TYR A 444 -12.64 5.37 -13.57
CA TYR A 444 -11.22 5.53 -13.23
C TYR A 444 -10.35 4.39 -13.78
N LEU A 445 -10.40 4.18 -15.10
CA LEU A 445 -9.75 3.07 -15.82
C LEU A 445 -8.22 3.20 -15.86
N ILE A 446 -7.57 3.28 -14.70
CA ILE A 446 -6.11 3.32 -14.58
C ILE A 446 -5.48 2.02 -15.09
N GLY A 447 -6.07 0.89 -14.73
CA GLY A 447 -5.57 -0.43 -15.09
C GLY A 447 -4.32 -0.84 -14.31
N THR A 448 -3.54 -1.77 -14.89
CA THR A 448 -2.27 -2.23 -14.31
C THR A 448 -1.17 -1.18 -14.49
N THR A 449 -0.30 -1.06 -13.49
CA THR A 449 0.80 -0.09 -13.41
C THR A 449 2.10 -0.74 -12.94
N ASP A 450 2.20 -2.07 -12.99
CA ASP A 450 3.34 -2.86 -12.48
C ASP A 450 4.46 -3.08 -13.51
N ASP A 451 4.33 -2.61 -14.75
CA ASP A 451 5.45 -2.60 -15.68
C ASP A 451 6.55 -1.63 -15.21
N ALA A 452 7.73 -2.18 -14.93
CA ALA A 452 8.85 -1.44 -14.38
C ALA A 452 9.47 -0.44 -15.38
N GLY A 453 9.40 -0.75 -16.69
CA GLY A 453 10.06 0.04 -17.73
C GLY A 453 9.26 1.22 -18.23
N SER A 454 7.94 1.16 -18.14
CA SER A 454 7.02 2.14 -18.74
C SER A 454 5.99 2.71 -17.79
N GLN A 455 5.88 2.17 -16.56
CA GLN A 455 4.86 2.53 -15.60
C GLN A 455 5.44 2.71 -14.19
N LEU A 456 4.64 2.43 -13.15
CA LEU A 456 5.01 2.68 -11.75
C LEU A 456 5.89 1.57 -11.13
N GLY A 457 5.93 0.36 -11.72
CA GLY A 457 6.54 -0.80 -11.11
C GLY A 457 5.75 -1.36 -9.92
N GLN A 458 4.52 -0.92 -9.72
CA GLN A 458 3.63 -1.36 -8.64
C GLN A 458 2.17 -1.28 -9.08
N THR A 459 1.37 -2.30 -8.76
CA THR A 459 -0.10 -2.31 -8.90
C THR A 459 -0.72 -2.94 -7.66
N PRO A 460 -1.79 -2.38 -7.08
CA PRO A 460 -2.48 -2.99 -5.95
C PRO A 460 -2.88 -4.44 -6.23
N MET A 461 -2.73 -5.33 -5.26
CA MET A 461 -3.07 -6.76 -5.36
C MET A 461 -2.35 -7.54 -6.48
N ARG A 462 -1.19 -7.04 -6.96
CA ARG A 462 -0.39 -7.72 -8.00
C ARG A 462 1.08 -7.85 -7.63
N SER A 463 1.36 -8.02 -6.35
CA SER A 463 2.73 -8.20 -5.86
C SER A 463 3.39 -9.47 -6.43
N PRO A 464 4.74 -9.45 -6.62
CA PRO A 464 5.46 -10.57 -7.22
C PRO A 464 5.64 -11.77 -6.29
N SER A 465 5.42 -11.58 -4.98
CA SER A 465 5.60 -12.64 -3.99
C SER A 465 4.79 -12.38 -2.72
N VAL A 466 4.78 -13.36 -1.79
CA VAL A 466 4.18 -13.25 -0.45
C VAL A 466 4.83 -12.16 0.41
N PHE A 467 6.03 -11.71 0.06
CA PHE A 467 6.71 -10.58 0.71
C PHE A 467 6.25 -9.21 0.20
N ASN A 468 5.15 -9.15 -0.53
CA ASN A 468 4.67 -7.96 -1.23
C ASN A 468 5.67 -7.46 -2.30
N PHE A 469 5.65 -6.20 -2.65
CA PHE A 469 6.61 -5.54 -3.53
C PHE A 469 7.94 -5.27 -2.84
N TYR A 470 7.94 -5.12 -1.51
CA TYR A 470 9.13 -4.81 -0.70
C TYR A 470 8.96 -5.33 0.73
N ARG A 471 10.08 -5.69 1.36
CA ARG A 471 10.13 -6.19 2.74
C ARG A 471 10.22 -5.04 3.73
N PRO A 472 9.50 -5.09 4.87
CA PRO A 472 9.50 -4.01 5.87
C PRO A 472 10.89 -3.65 6.44
N GLY A 473 11.79 -4.64 6.50
CA GLY A 473 13.15 -4.47 7.03
C GLY A 473 14.22 -4.24 5.96
N TYR A 474 13.85 -3.91 4.71
CA TYR A 474 14.86 -3.72 3.66
C TYR A 474 15.75 -2.51 3.93
N VAL A 475 17.05 -2.75 4.06
CA VAL A 475 18.12 -1.75 4.20
C VAL A 475 18.87 -1.69 2.87
N PRO A 476 18.83 -0.56 2.14
CA PRO A 476 19.41 -0.48 0.80
C PRO A 476 20.95 -0.49 0.86
N PRO A 477 21.61 -1.49 0.24
CA PRO A 477 23.06 -1.59 0.28
C PRO A 477 23.73 -0.41 -0.45
N ASN A 478 24.96 -0.07 -0.04
CA ASN A 478 25.79 0.98 -0.66
C ASN A 478 25.20 2.40 -0.67
N THR A 479 24.10 2.63 0.07
CA THR A 479 23.49 3.96 0.20
C THR A 479 23.89 4.64 1.51
N LYS A 480 23.60 5.94 1.64
CA LYS A 480 23.75 6.68 2.89
C LYS A 480 22.85 6.10 4.00
N ALA A 481 21.60 5.73 3.67
CA ALA A 481 20.68 5.07 4.60
C ALA A 481 21.20 3.70 5.03
N GLY A 482 21.73 2.90 4.08
CA GLY A 482 22.32 1.60 4.39
C GLY A 482 23.52 1.67 5.33
N LYS A 483 24.40 2.67 5.14
CA LYS A 483 25.53 2.90 6.06
C LYS A 483 25.09 3.26 7.49
N GLN A 484 23.89 3.80 7.66
CA GLN A 484 23.29 4.15 8.95
C GLN A 484 22.36 3.05 9.49
N GLY A 485 22.23 1.90 8.80
CA GLY A 485 21.33 0.82 9.18
C GLY A 485 19.85 1.17 9.09
N LEU A 486 19.48 2.22 8.33
CA LEU A 486 18.10 2.67 8.20
C LEU A 486 17.34 1.83 7.15
N ALA A 487 16.19 1.33 7.53
CA ALA A 487 15.27 0.68 6.61
C ALA A 487 14.65 1.70 5.66
N VAL A 488 14.63 1.37 4.37
CA VAL A 488 13.87 2.10 3.34
C VAL A 488 13.18 1.07 2.46
N PRO A 489 12.06 0.50 2.94
CA PRO A 489 11.39 -0.64 2.29
C PRO A 489 11.11 -0.43 0.80
N GLU A 490 10.58 0.72 0.43
CA GLU A 490 10.17 1.05 -0.93
C GLU A 490 11.36 1.22 -1.91
N MET A 491 12.59 1.34 -1.39
CA MET A 491 13.78 1.31 -2.26
C MET A 491 14.04 -0.07 -2.86
N GLN A 492 13.44 -1.13 -2.34
CA GLN A 492 13.59 -2.47 -2.93
C GLN A 492 13.01 -2.56 -4.35
N ILE A 493 12.02 -1.72 -4.67
CA ILE A 493 11.44 -1.59 -6.02
C ILE A 493 11.90 -0.31 -6.74
N THR A 494 12.91 0.38 -6.21
CA THR A 494 13.43 1.62 -6.79
C THR A 494 14.82 1.35 -7.38
N HIS A 495 14.86 1.11 -8.67
CA HIS A 495 16.07 0.87 -9.46
C HIS A 495 16.01 1.66 -10.76
N GLU A 496 17.08 1.70 -11.53
CA GLU A 496 17.22 2.53 -12.73
C GLU A 496 16.02 2.46 -13.68
N THR A 497 15.53 1.24 -13.94
CA THR A 497 14.39 1.03 -14.84
C THR A 497 13.10 1.59 -14.27
N THR A 498 12.78 1.32 -13.00
CA THR A 498 11.52 1.80 -12.37
C THR A 498 11.53 3.30 -12.17
N VAL A 499 12.68 3.89 -11.93
CA VAL A 499 12.85 5.36 -11.81
C VAL A 499 12.52 6.04 -13.14
N ALA A 500 13.09 5.53 -14.24
CA ALA A 500 12.79 6.03 -15.58
C ALA A 500 11.32 5.76 -15.99
N GLY A 501 10.81 4.57 -15.69
CA GLY A 501 9.43 4.18 -15.93
C GLY A 501 8.46 5.11 -15.20
N TYR A 502 8.66 5.34 -13.91
CA TYR A 502 7.88 6.27 -13.10
C TYR A 502 7.85 7.69 -13.69
N ALA A 503 9.03 8.26 -13.98
CA ALA A 503 9.12 9.62 -14.51
C ALA A 503 8.38 9.74 -15.86
N ASN A 504 8.58 8.80 -16.77
CA ASN A 504 7.91 8.77 -18.07
C ASN A 504 6.40 8.61 -17.93
N TYR A 505 5.94 7.74 -17.02
CA TYR A 505 4.51 7.53 -16.78
C TYR A 505 3.84 8.79 -16.24
N MET A 506 4.44 9.45 -15.23
CA MET A 506 3.90 10.66 -14.62
C MET A 506 3.88 11.82 -15.60
N ILE A 507 4.97 12.06 -16.34
CA ILE A 507 5.05 13.10 -17.37
C ILE A 507 3.99 12.86 -18.46
N SER A 508 3.89 11.63 -18.97
CA SER A 508 2.89 11.26 -19.96
C SER A 508 1.45 11.44 -19.43
N GLY A 509 1.23 11.09 -18.16
CA GLY A 509 -0.07 11.25 -17.50
C GLY A 509 -0.49 12.71 -17.34
N VAL A 510 0.44 13.56 -16.94
CA VAL A 510 0.19 15.01 -16.83
C VAL A 510 -0.15 15.63 -18.20
N MET A 511 0.52 15.18 -19.26
CA MET A 511 0.31 15.73 -20.62
C MET A 511 -0.96 15.22 -21.31
N TYR A 512 -1.32 13.95 -21.11
CA TYR A 512 -2.33 13.26 -21.91
C TYR A 512 -3.45 12.60 -21.09
N GLY A 513 -3.39 12.72 -19.75
CA GLY A 513 -4.23 11.96 -18.82
C GLY A 513 -3.62 10.62 -18.43
N PHE A 514 -4.27 9.93 -17.49
CA PHE A 514 -3.84 8.65 -16.94
C PHE A 514 -4.78 7.52 -17.37
N GLY A 515 -4.28 6.29 -17.32
CA GLY A 515 -5.04 5.08 -17.59
C GLY A 515 -5.26 4.80 -19.06
N GLN A 516 -6.32 4.07 -19.35
CA GLN A 516 -6.67 3.62 -20.69
C GLN A 516 -7.28 4.75 -21.52
N ASN A 517 -7.34 4.57 -22.83
CA ASN A 517 -8.14 5.44 -23.68
C ASN A 517 -9.59 5.40 -23.18
N GLY A 518 -10.19 6.58 -23.00
CA GLY A 518 -11.53 6.75 -22.47
C GLY A 518 -12.62 6.20 -23.37
N VAL A 519 -13.85 6.63 -23.11
CA VAL A 519 -15.04 6.19 -23.86
C VAL A 519 -14.93 6.52 -25.35
N ASP A 520 -14.29 7.63 -25.69
CA ASP A 520 -13.97 8.00 -27.07
C ASP A 520 -12.49 7.70 -27.40
N TRP A 521 -12.26 6.48 -27.94
CA TRP A 521 -10.93 6.07 -28.36
C TRP A 521 -10.40 6.88 -29.56
N GLN A 522 -11.28 7.51 -30.35
CA GLN A 522 -10.89 8.34 -31.50
C GLN A 522 -10.26 9.66 -31.04
N ALA A 523 -10.72 10.20 -29.92
CA ALA A 523 -10.15 11.40 -29.33
C ALA A 523 -8.74 11.19 -28.77
N LYS A 524 -8.25 9.94 -28.68
CA LYS A 524 -6.96 9.57 -28.06
C LYS A 524 -6.77 10.13 -26.64
N ARG A 525 -7.88 10.46 -25.98
CA ARG A 525 -7.90 11.00 -24.64
C ARG A 525 -7.95 9.85 -23.63
N ARG A 526 -7.08 9.88 -22.65
CA ARG A 526 -7.11 8.89 -21.58
C ARG A 526 -8.25 9.16 -20.60
N ASP A 527 -8.71 8.13 -19.92
CA ASP A 527 -9.91 8.19 -19.08
C ASP A 527 -9.82 9.16 -17.91
N VAL A 528 -8.65 9.24 -17.25
CA VAL A 528 -8.49 10.05 -16.04
C VAL A 528 -7.72 11.33 -16.34
N GLN A 529 -8.33 12.47 -16.06
CA GLN A 529 -7.80 13.80 -16.34
C GLN A 529 -7.67 14.62 -15.06
N LEU A 530 -6.57 15.35 -14.92
CA LEU A 530 -6.39 16.35 -13.86
C LEU A 530 -7.24 17.60 -14.15
N ASP A 531 -7.80 18.20 -13.11
CA ASP A 531 -8.30 19.58 -13.24
C ASP A 531 -7.10 20.54 -13.27
N THR A 532 -6.74 20.97 -14.47
CA THR A 532 -5.65 21.92 -14.69
C THR A 532 -6.14 23.36 -14.90
N ALA A 533 -7.45 23.63 -14.83
CA ALA A 533 -8.00 24.96 -15.04
C ALA A 533 -7.38 26.03 -14.12
N PRO A 534 -7.19 25.79 -12.80
CA PRO A 534 -6.53 26.76 -11.93
C PRO A 534 -5.06 27.03 -12.29
N LEU A 535 -4.36 26.01 -12.83
CA LEU A 535 -2.96 26.14 -13.28
C LEU A 535 -2.89 26.96 -14.58
N LEU A 536 -3.78 26.69 -15.53
CA LEU A 536 -3.88 27.41 -16.80
C LEU A 536 -4.23 28.89 -16.59
N ALA A 537 -4.99 29.21 -15.55
CA ALA A 537 -5.31 30.62 -15.20
C ALA A 537 -4.08 31.44 -14.72
N ASN A 538 -2.99 30.75 -14.34
CA ASN A 538 -1.73 31.35 -13.86
C ASN A 538 -0.55 31.10 -14.81
N VAL A 539 -0.79 30.59 -15.99
CA VAL A 539 0.26 30.08 -16.90
C VAL A 539 1.19 31.15 -17.47
N ASP A 540 0.75 32.40 -17.48
CA ASP A 540 1.53 33.57 -17.87
C ASP A 540 2.40 34.14 -16.74
N LYS A 541 2.18 33.68 -15.49
CA LYS A 541 2.89 34.06 -14.27
C LYS A 541 3.61 32.87 -13.68
N SER A 542 4.84 32.62 -14.14
CA SER A 542 5.61 31.42 -13.78
C SER A 542 5.78 31.21 -12.27
N GLU A 543 5.95 32.28 -11.51
CA GLU A 543 6.04 32.24 -10.06
C GLU A 543 4.71 31.78 -9.41
N ALA A 544 3.58 32.39 -9.82
CA ALA A 544 2.27 32.03 -9.29
C ALA A 544 1.87 30.59 -9.68
N LEU A 545 2.25 30.14 -10.88
CA LEU A 545 2.06 28.76 -11.32
C LEU A 545 2.89 27.79 -10.44
N ALA A 546 4.17 28.10 -10.19
CA ALA A 546 5.04 27.30 -9.32
C ALA A 546 4.49 27.22 -7.89
N ASP A 547 4.11 28.37 -7.33
CA ASP A 547 3.54 28.45 -5.98
C ASP A 547 2.26 27.60 -5.84
N LEU A 548 1.37 27.67 -6.82
CA LEU A 548 0.14 26.88 -6.82
C LEU A 548 0.40 25.38 -6.91
N VAL A 549 1.32 24.96 -7.78
CA VAL A 549 1.71 23.54 -7.91
C VAL A 549 2.31 23.01 -6.60
N LEU A 550 3.26 23.76 -6.02
CA LEU A 550 3.92 23.38 -4.78
C LEU A 550 2.94 23.36 -3.60
N ALA A 551 2.07 24.38 -3.49
CA ALA A 551 1.06 24.42 -2.43
C ALA A 551 0.12 23.22 -2.47
N ARG A 552 -0.30 22.78 -3.66
CA ARG A 552 -1.21 21.62 -3.81
C ARG A 552 -0.53 20.28 -3.55
N LEU A 553 0.73 20.11 -3.95
CA LEU A 553 1.44 18.82 -3.81
C LEU A 553 2.19 18.68 -2.49
N LEU A 554 2.81 19.76 -2.01
CA LEU A 554 3.72 19.74 -0.87
C LEU A 554 3.21 20.53 0.35
N GLY A 555 2.28 21.46 0.14
CA GLY A 555 1.81 22.36 1.17
C GLY A 555 2.53 23.73 1.19
N PRO A 556 2.23 24.60 2.17
CA PRO A 556 2.53 26.03 2.09
C PRO A 556 3.98 26.43 2.46
N ALA A 557 4.92 25.51 2.60
CA ALA A 557 6.35 25.83 2.83
C ALA A 557 7.19 25.31 1.67
N PRO A 558 7.24 26.03 0.53
CA PRO A 558 8.01 25.58 -0.61
C PRO A 558 9.51 25.62 -0.32
N ASN A 559 10.24 24.64 -0.86
CA ASN A 559 11.68 24.69 -1.01
C ASN A 559 12.01 25.75 -2.07
N ASP A 560 12.68 26.84 -1.69
CA ASP A 560 13.02 27.94 -2.61
C ASP A 560 13.82 27.45 -3.84
N ALA A 561 14.68 26.44 -3.67
CA ALA A 561 15.45 25.85 -4.75
C ALA A 561 14.52 25.15 -5.78
N LEU A 562 13.60 24.33 -5.30
CA LEU A 562 12.62 23.65 -6.18
C LEU A 562 11.69 24.65 -6.86
N ARG A 563 11.24 25.68 -6.14
CA ARG A 563 10.46 26.79 -6.70
C ARG A 563 11.20 27.47 -7.83
N THR A 564 12.46 27.85 -7.60
CA THR A 564 13.31 28.52 -8.62
C THR A 564 13.50 27.64 -9.86
N GLU A 565 13.69 26.34 -9.67
CA GLU A 565 13.85 25.40 -10.78
C GLU A 565 12.56 25.28 -11.61
N ILE A 566 11.40 25.20 -10.96
CA ILE A 566 10.10 25.17 -11.66
C ILE A 566 9.89 26.46 -12.45
N VAL A 567 10.16 27.63 -11.85
CA VAL A 567 10.03 28.93 -12.51
C VAL A 567 10.94 29.00 -13.75
N ALA A 568 12.20 28.64 -13.61
CA ALA A 568 13.16 28.64 -14.73
C ALA A 568 12.71 27.71 -15.88
N ALA A 569 12.18 26.54 -15.56
CA ALA A 569 11.68 25.61 -16.55
C ALA A 569 10.42 26.15 -17.27
N VAL A 570 9.49 26.73 -16.54
CA VAL A 570 8.29 27.36 -17.13
C VAL A 570 8.68 28.52 -18.04
N ASP A 571 9.60 29.40 -17.63
CA ASP A 571 10.04 30.56 -18.41
C ASP A 571 10.82 30.16 -19.67
N SER A 572 11.48 29.00 -19.67
CA SER A 572 12.14 28.45 -20.86
C SER A 572 11.17 28.10 -21.98
N ILE A 573 9.87 27.96 -21.68
CA ILE A 573 8.83 27.64 -22.65
C ILE A 573 8.15 28.95 -23.09
N ALA A 574 8.39 29.35 -24.34
CA ALA A 574 7.80 30.56 -24.89
C ALA A 574 6.27 30.48 -24.91
N LEU A 575 5.60 31.54 -24.44
CA LEU A 575 4.15 31.70 -24.54
C LEU A 575 3.87 32.76 -25.61
N PRO A 576 3.48 32.37 -26.83
CA PRO A 576 3.23 33.34 -27.90
C PRO A 576 1.94 34.10 -27.65
N GLU A 577 1.92 35.36 -28.05
CA GLU A 577 0.70 36.13 -28.10
C GLU A 577 -0.29 35.59 -29.14
N LEU A 578 -1.59 35.60 -28.78
CA LEU A 578 -2.64 35.17 -29.71
C LEU A 578 -2.76 36.22 -30.82
N LYS A 579 -2.58 35.78 -32.06
CA LYS A 579 -2.76 36.66 -33.21
C LYS A 579 -4.23 37.09 -33.37
N PRO A 580 -4.50 38.31 -33.86
CA PRO A 580 -5.88 38.78 -34.04
C PRO A 580 -6.74 37.89 -34.93
N ASP A 581 -6.11 37.21 -35.91
CA ASP A 581 -6.79 36.29 -36.84
C ASP A 581 -6.99 34.88 -36.27
N GLY A 582 -6.49 34.62 -35.05
CA GLY A 582 -6.55 33.30 -34.38
C GLY A 582 -5.69 32.21 -35.02
N SER A 583 -4.89 32.53 -36.05
CA SER A 583 -4.10 31.52 -36.81
C SER A 583 -3.11 30.72 -36.00
N ASN A 584 -2.73 31.16 -34.81
CA ASN A 584 -1.81 30.50 -33.91
C ASN A 584 -2.46 29.99 -32.60
N LYS A 585 -3.80 29.90 -32.54
CA LYS A 585 -4.54 29.53 -31.33
C LYS A 585 -4.06 28.17 -30.79
N ASP A 586 -3.95 27.16 -31.63
CA ASP A 586 -3.52 25.81 -31.22
C ASP A 586 -2.11 25.81 -30.66
N TRP A 587 -1.21 26.65 -31.20
CA TRP A 587 0.13 26.79 -30.66
C TRP A 587 0.13 27.46 -29.28
N VAL A 588 -0.63 28.52 -29.10
CA VAL A 588 -0.80 29.20 -27.80
C VAL A 588 -1.31 28.20 -26.75
N GLU A 589 -2.39 27.49 -27.07
CA GLU A 589 -2.97 26.50 -26.14
C GLU A 589 -2.02 25.35 -25.84
N THR A 590 -1.25 24.89 -26.82
CA THR A 590 -0.22 23.87 -26.62
C THR A 590 0.91 24.38 -25.74
N SER A 591 1.39 25.61 -25.94
CA SER A 591 2.42 26.22 -25.10
C SER A 591 1.99 26.38 -23.65
N LYS A 592 0.72 26.77 -23.41
CA LYS A 592 0.13 26.82 -22.07
C LYS A 592 0.17 25.45 -21.38
N LYS A 593 -0.27 24.41 -22.10
CA LYS A 593 -0.23 23.03 -21.57
C LYS A 593 1.20 22.59 -21.24
N TYR A 594 2.18 22.93 -22.07
CA TYR A 594 3.58 22.58 -21.80
C TYR A 594 4.13 23.28 -20.56
N ARG A 595 3.79 24.55 -20.31
CA ARG A 595 4.19 25.26 -19.09
C ARG A 595 3.63 24.56 -17.83
N VAL A 596 2.32 24.25 -17.84
CA VAL A 596 1.69 23.48 -16.74
C VAL A 596 2.35 22.11 -16.55
N SER A 597 2.59 21.40 -17.66
CA SER A 597 3.20 20.07 -17.62
C SER A 597 4.63 20.10 -17.08
N ALA A 598 5.43 21.11 -17.45
CA ALA A 598 6.79 21.26 -16.94
C ALA A 598 6.80 21.52 -15.43
N ALA A 599 5.94 22.41 -14.95
CA ALA A 599 5.82 22.70 -13.52
C ALA A 599 5.45 21.46 -12.70
N LEU A 600 4.44 20.70 -13.16
CA LEU A 600 4.02 19.46 -12.50
C LEU A 600 5.11 18.38 -12.59
N ALA A 601 5.73 18.17 -13.75
CA ALA A 601 6.72 17.13 -13.94
C ALA A 601 7.92 17.28 -12.99
N ILE A 602 8.45 18.50 -12.84
CA ILE A 602 9.57 18.76 -11.92
C ILE A 602 9.15 18.50 -10.48
N ALA A 603 7.98 18.98 -10.06
CA ALA A 603 7.49 18.75 -8.71
C ALA A 603 7.30 17.25 -8.42
N LEU A 604 6.79 16.46 -9.36
CA LEU A 604 6.49 15.03 -9.19
C LEU A 604 7.71 14.13 -9.10
N VAL A 605 8.86 14.55 -9.63
CA VAL A 605 10.12 13.80 -9.51
C VAL A 605 11.03 14.34 -8.40
N SER A 606 10.63 15.42 -7.73
CA SER A 606 11.42 16.01 -6.64
C SER A 606 11.44 15.13 -5.39
N PRO A 607 12.54 15.14 -4.63
CA PRO A 607 12.62 14.45 -3.33
C PRO A 607 11.49 14.87 -2.37
N GLU A 608 11.08 16.12 -2.41
CA GLU A 608 10.02 16.69 -1.55
C GLU A 608 8.66 16.02 -1.81
N PHE A 609 8.36 15.66 -3.06
CA PHE A 609 7.15 14.91 -3.40
C PHE A 609 7.31 13.42 -3.16
N LEU A 610 8.48 12.85 -3.44
CA LEU A 610 8.73 11.41 -3.33
C LEU A 610 8.79 10.93 -1.87
N ILE A 611 9.21 11.78 -0.95
CA ILE A 611 9.36 11.46 0.48
C ILE A 611 8.17 12.00 1.27
N GLN A 612 7.46 11.11 1.95
CA GLN A 612 6.44 11.49 2.94
C GLN A 612 7.13 11.81 4.26
N LYS A 613 6.84 12.96 4.79
CA LYS A 613 7.36 13.46 6.07
C LYS A 613 6.29 13.47 7.16
#